data_eb3ce109c10ffd87493dcf737c8d42bc
#
_entry.id   eb3ce109c10ffd87493dcf737c8d42bc
#
_cell.length_a   1.000
_cell.length_b   1.000
_cell.length_c   1.000
_cell.angle_alpha   90.00
_cell.angle_beta   90.00
_cell.angle_gamma   90.00
#
_symmetry.space_group_name_H-M   'P 1'
#
loop_
_entity.id
_entity.type
_entity.pdbx_description
1 polymer ?
#
loop_
_entity_poly.entity_id
_entity_poly.type
_entity_poly.pdbx_seq_one_letter_code
_entity_poly.pdbx_strand_id
1 'polypeptide(L)'
;MSEHVGERTRPTSLRYDDVQIGDELPPLEIPLTRTLIVATAIASRDYQDVHHDPSLAVERGSPDIFMNILSTNGFVGRYITDWAGPDATIRKVAIRLGAPNYPGDTMTMSGSVTAKEDGVVEVALR
;
A
#
# COMPACT_ATOMS: atom_id res chain seq x y z
N MET A 1 -30.16 25.63 12.91
CA MET A 1 -29.68 24.41 12.18
C MET A 1 -28.53 23.81 12.97
N SER A 2 -28.77 22.75 13.67
CA SER A 2 -27.68 22.00 14.30
C SER A 2 -27.10 21.03 13.27
N GLU A 3 -25.90 21.30 12.79
CA GLU A 3 -25.16 20.31 12.05
C GLU A 3 -24.78 19.19 13.03
N HIS A 4 -25.35 18.04 12.88
CA HIS A 4 -24.82 16.84 13.49
C HIS A 4 -23.49 16.55 12.81
N VAL A 5 -22.42 17.05 13.41
CA VAL A 5 -21.07 16.54 13.13
C VAL A 5 -21.09 15.10 13.64
N GLY A 6 -21.24 14.15 12.73
CA GLY A 6 -21.17 12.74 13.08
C GLY A 6 -19.90 12.49 13.88
N GLU A 7 -20.05 11.92 15.07
CA GLU A 7 -18.96 11.54 15.95
C GLU A 7 -18.01 10.65 15.14
N ARG A 8 -16.84 11.17 14.82
CA ARG A 8 -15.79 10.38 14.16
C ARG A 8 -15.32 9.36 15.18
N THR A 9 -15.82 8.14 15.05
CA THR A 9 -15.29 7.02 15.82
C THR A 9 -13.79 6.89 15.54
N ARG A 10 -12.97 6.92 16.58
CA ARG A 10 -11.54 6.67 16.46
C ARG A 10 -11.35 5.27 15.88
N PRO A 11 -10.46 5.10 14.88
CA PRO A 11 -10.12 3.76 14.42
C PRO A 11 -9.56 2.95 15.59
N THR A 12 -10.06 1.72 15.73
CA THR A 12 -9.61 0.79 16.76
C THR A 12 -8.50 -0.10 16.22
N SER A 13 -7.48 -0.32 17.03
CA SER A 13 -6.44 -1.29 16.70
C SER A 13 -6.89 -2.71 16.99
N LEU A 14 -6.40 -3.66 16.18
CA LEU A 14 -6.53 -5.08 16.47
C LEU A 14 -5.74 -5.43 17.75
N ARG A 15 -6.29 -6.35 18.52
CA ARG A 15 -5.60 -6.91 19.66
C ARG A 15 -4.80 -8.14 19.22
N TYR A 16 -3.58 -8.26 19.71
CA TYR A 16 -2.72 -9.40 19.41
C TYR A 16 -3.41 -10.74 19.66
N ASP A 17 -4.13 -10.86 20.77
CA ASP A 17 -4.80 -12.10 21.17
C ASP A 17 -5.96 -12.50 20.23
N ASP A 18 -6.53 -11.54 19.50
CA ASP A 18 -7.62 -11.77 18.57
C ASP A 18 -7.14 -12.15 17.16
N VAL A 19 -5.85 -12.01 16.88
CA VAL A 19 -5.25 -12.37 15.59
C VAL A 19 -4.82 -13.83 15.62
N GLN A 20 -5.17 -14.58 14.60
CA GLN A 20 -4.85 -16.00 14.48
C GLN A 20 -4.09 -16.30 13.17
N ILE A 21 -3.19 -17.28 13.23
CA ILE A 21 -2.52 -17.78 12.03
C ILE A 21 -3.58 -18.32 11.08
N GLY A 22 -3.50 -17.90 9.82
CA GLY A 22 -4.47 -18.21 8.79
C GLY A 22 -5.55 -17.15 8.57
N ASP A 23 -5.64 -16.15 9.46
CA ASP A 23 -6.53 -15.01 9.23
C ASP A 23 -6.19 -14.31 7.91
N GLU A 24 -7.22 -14.02 7.12
CA GLU A 24 -7.09 -13.29 5.88
C GLU A 24 -7.38 -11.80 6.11
N LEU A 25 -6.55 -10.94 5.53
CA LEU A 25 -6.79 -9.51 5.51
C LEU A 25 -7.81 -9.18 4.43
N PRO A 26 -8.70 -8.21 4.67
CA PRO A 26 -9.60 -7.72 3.62
C PRO A 26 -8.78 -7.24 2.41
N PRO A 27 -9.17 -7.57 1.18
CA PRO A 27 -8.46 -7.10 0.00
C PRO A 27 -8.58 -5.57 -0.13
N LEU A 28 -7.53 -4.94 -0.65
CA LEU A 28 -7.51 -3.52 -0.97
C LEU A 28 -7.24 -3.36 -2.47
N GLU A 29 -8.14 -2.68 -3.16
CA GLU A 29 -7.99 -2.34 -4.57
C GLU A 29 -7.64 -0.86 -4.71
N ILE A 30 -6.59 -0.57 -5.45
CA ILE A 30 -6.13 0.79 -5.73
C ILE A 30 -6.10 0.98 -7.24
N PRO A 31 -7.06 1.73 -7.82
CA PRO A 31 -6.98 2.11 -9.21
C PRO A 31 -5.76 3.01 -9.44
N LEU A 32 -4.91 2.62 -10.36
CA LEU A 32 -3.69 3.36 -10.67
C LEU A 32 -3.97 4.37 -11.78
N THR A 33 -4.14 5.62 -11.39
CA THR A 33 -4.25 6.74 -12.33
C THR A 33 -2.87 7.29 -12.64
N ARG A 34 -2.74 7.94 -13.80
CA ARG A 34 -1.51 8.67 -14.14
C ARG A 34 -1.18 9.71 -13.08
N THR A 35 -2.17 10.44 -12.61
CA THR A 35 -2.00 11.43 -11.53
C THR A 35 -1.45 10.81 -10.26
N LEU A 36 -1.97 9.65 -9.85
CA LEU A 36 -1.49 8.96 -8.66
C LEU A 36 -0.02 8.55 -8.80
N ILE A 37 0.35 7.96 -9.93
CA ILE A 37 1.72 7.51 -10.19
C ILE A 37 2.69 8.68 -10.16
N VAL A 38 2.36 9.78 -10.82
CA VAL A 38 3.18 11.00 -10.83
C VAL A 38 3.25 11.63 -9.43
N ALA A 39 2.11 11.79 -8.78
CA ALA A 39 2.03 12.43 -7.46
C ALA A 39 2.84 11.68 -6.40
N THR A 40 2.75 10.35 -6.39
CA THR A 40 3.48 9.53 -5.41
C THR A 40 4.97 9.46 -5.71
N ALA A 41 5.38 9.52 -6.97
CA ALA A 41 6.79 9.65 -7.33
C ALA A 41 7.37 10.96 -6.80
N ILE A 42 6.68 12.08 -7.02
CA ILE A 42 7.12 13.39 -6.54
C ILE A 42 7.09 13.48 -5.02
N ALA A 43 6.05 12.95 -4.37
CA ALA A 43 5.94 12.92 -2.92
C ALA A 43 7.07 12.13 -2.26
N SER A 44 7.56 11.09 -2.90
CA SER A 44 8.70 10.30 -2.43
C SER A 44 10.05 10.82 -2.92
N ARG A 45 10.08 11.98 -3.59
CA ARG A 45 11.27 12.62 -4.15
C ARG A 45 12.03 11.73 -5.15
N ASP A 46 11.33 10.90 -5.85
CA ASP A 46 11.86 10.11 -6.94
C ASP A 46 11.54 10.81 -8.26
N TYR A 47 12.52 11.55 -8.77
CA TYR A 47 12.35 12.40 -9.96
C TYR A 47 12.80 11.70 -11.25
N GLN A 48 12.97 10.39 -11.25
CA GLN A 48 13.27 9.66 -12.47
C GLN A 48 12.16 9.83 -13.50
N ASP A 49 12.53 10.10 -14.72
CA ASP A 49 11.61 10.43 -15.80
C ASP A 49 10.62 9.31 -16.15
N VAL A 50 11.00 8.06 -15.95
CA VAL A 50 10.12 6.89 -16.17
C VAL A 50 8.89 6.86 -15.26
N HIS A 51 8.86 7.68 -14.21
CA HIS A 51 7.74 7.75 -13.28
C HIS A 51 6.83 8.97 -13.52
N HIS A 52 7.18 9.87 -14.43
CA HIS A 52 6.38 11.08 -14.64
C HIS A 52 6.31 11.56 -16.09
N ASP A 53 7.21 11.15 -16.97
CA ASP A 53 7.25 11.60 -18.37
C ASP A 53 7.04 10.42 -19.32
N PRO A 54 5.85 10.31 -19.95
CA PRO A 54 5.55 9.19 -20.84
C PRO A 54 6.50 9.08 -22.03
N SER A 55 6.91 10.21 -22.63
CA SER A 55 7.80 10.20 -23.79
C SER A 55 9.18 9.67 -23.43
N LEU A 56 9.72 10.08 -22.28
CA LEU A 56 11.00 9.60 -21.79
C LEU A 56 10.94 8.15 -21.33
N ALA A 57 9.81 7.73 -20.73
CA ALA A 57 9.59 6.34 -20.39
C ALA A 57 9.65 5.42 -21.63
N VAL A 58 9.00 5.82 -22.71
CA VAL A 58 9.05 5.10 -23.99
C VAL A 58 10.46 5.07 -24.56
N GLU A 59 11.19 6.17 -24.53
CA GLU A 59 12.58 6.26 -24.99
C GLU A 59 13.48 5.29 -24.24
N ARG A 60 13.21 5.08 -22.94
CA ARG A 60 13.95 4.12 -22.10
C ARG A 60 13.46 2.67 -22.21
N GLY A 61 12.49 2.39 -23.08
CA GLY A 61 12.01 1.04 -23.36
C GLY A 61 10.78 0.60 -22.58
N SER A 62 10.15 1.50 -21.82
CA SER A 62 8.90 1.23 -21.12
C SER A 62 7.69 1.66 -21.98
N PRO A 63 6.57 0.93 -21.97
CA PRO A 63 5.38 1.33 -22.76
C PRO A 63 4.72 2.62 -22.24
N ASP A 64 4.91 2.97 -20.99
CA ASP A 64 4.35 4.15 -20.33
C ASP A 64 5.13 4.43 -19.04
N ILE A 65 4.76 5.48 -18.33
CA ILE A 65 5.24 5.69 -16.95
C ILE A 65 4.74 4.56 -16.06
N PHE A 66 5.45 4.30 -14.99
CA PHE A 66 5.06 3.27 -14.01
C PHE A 66 5.35 3.73 -12.58
N MET A 67 4.64 3.13 -11.64
CA MET A 67 4.79 3.44 -10.21
C MET A 67 6.19 3.09 -9.70
N ASN A 68 6.76 3.97 -8.90
CA ASN A 68 8.05 3.71 -8.28
C ASN A 68 7.93 2.77 -7.06
N ILE A 69 9.04 2.17 -6.68
CA ILE A 69 9.08 1.21 -5.56
C ILE A 69 8.71 1.85 -4.22
N LEU A 70 9.05 3.12 -4.01
CA LEU A 70 8.75 3.84 -2.78
C LEU A 70 7.23 3.98 -2.58
N SER A 71 6.50 4.22 -3.67
CA SER A 71 5.03 4.29 -3.64
C SER A 71 4.42 2.92 -3.33
N THR A 72 4.92 1.85 -3.95
CA THR A 72 4.48 0.49 -3.65
C THR A 72 4.72 0.15 -2.18
N ASN A 73 5.88 0.47 -1.65
CA ASN A 73 6.19 0.32 -0.22
C ASN A 73 5.22 1.09 0.67
N GLY A 74 4.89 2.32 0.29
CA GLY A 74 3.93 3.14 1.01
C GLY A 74 2.54 2.52 1.05
N PHE A 75 2.06 1.95 -0.06
CA PHE A 75 0.78 1.26 -0.10
C PHE A 75 0.78 -0.04 0.70
N VAL A 76 1.87 -0.78 0.73
CA VAL A 76 2.02 -1.94 1.62
C VAL A 76 1.89 -1.51 3.08
N GLY A 77 2.57 -0.45 3.47
CA GLY A 77 2.45 0.11 4.82
C GLY A 77 1.03 0.55 5.16
N ARG A 78 0.36 1.25 4.24
CA ARG A 78 -1.05 1.63 4.39
C ARG A 78 -1.94 0.42 4.58
N TYR A 79 -1.77 -0.62 3.78
CA TYR A 79 -2.58 -1.83 3.84
C TYR A 79 -2.50 -2.49 5.22
N ILE A 80 -1.31 -2.63 5.76
CA ILE A 80 -1.10 -3.19 7.09
C ILE A 80 -1.65 -2.28 8.19
N THR A 81 -1.41 -0.98 8.10
CA THR A 81 -1.88 -0.01 9.09
C THR A 81 -3.40 0.08 9.12
N ASP A 82 -4.06 0.04 7.96
CA ASP A 82 -5.52 0.04 7.87
C ASP A 82 -6.12 -1.20 8.55
N TRP A 83 -5.48 -2.35 8.39
CA TRP A 83 -5.91 -3.59 9.03
C TRP A 83 -5.59 -3.63 10.52
N ALA A 84 -4.35 -3.36 10.89
CA ALA A 84 -3.88 -3.51 12.27
C ALA A 84 -4.31 -2.38 13.20
N GLY A 85 -4.56 -1.19 12.64
CA GLY A 85 -4.94 -0.01 13.39
C GLY A 85 -3.77 0.85 13.87
N PRO A 86 -4.06 2.02 14.50
CA PRO A 86 -3.06 3.04 14.79
C PRO A 86 -2.05 2.69 15.87
N ASP A 87 -2.35 1.73 16.74
CA ASP A 87 -1.47 1.34 17.83
C ASP A 87 -0.44 0.28 17.42
N ALA A 88 -0.56 -0.26 16.22
CA ALA A 88 0.40 -1.23 15.70
C ALA A 88 1.69 -0.55 15.25
N THR A 89 2.80 -1.22 15.46
CA THR A 89 4.11 -0.77 14.97
C THR A 89 4.61 -1.73 13.89
N ILE A 90 4.87 -1.19 12.71
CA ILE A 90 5.53 -1.96 11.65
C ILE A 90 7.01 -2.06 11.98
N ARG A 91 7.50 -3.28 12.12
CA ARG A 91 8.92 -3.54 12.45
C ARG A 91 9.76 -3.83 11.22
N LYS A 92 9.18 -4.49 10.22
CA LYS A 92 9.88 -4.87 9.01
C LYS A 92 8.91 -4.98 7.85
N VAL A 93 9.33 -4.46 6.70
CA VAL A 93 8.67 -4.66 5.42
C VAL A 93 9.71 -5.19 4.45
N ALA A 94 9.41 -6.29 3.79
CA ALA A 94 10.21 -6.84 2.71
C ALA A 94 9.31 -7.07 1.51
N ILE A 95 9.63 -6.46 0.38
CA ILE A 95 8.87 -6.62 -0.84
C ILE A 95 9.77 -7.06 -1.99
N ARG A 96 9.18 -7.81 -2.90
CA ARG A 96 9.78 -8.19 -4.16
C ARG A 96 8.84 -7.75 -5.27
N LEU A 97 9.29 -6.86 -6.13
CA LEU A 97 8.51 -6.41 -7.27
C LEU A 97 8.55 -7.46 -8.38
N GLY A 98 7.38 -7.80 -8.90
CA GLY A 98 7.24 -8.70 -10.04
C GLY A 98 7.12 -7.94 -11.35
N ALA A 99 6.02 -7.25 -11.56
CA ALA A 99 5.70 -6.52 -12.78
C ALA A 99 5.52 -5.03 -12.51
N PRO A 100 5.83 -4.15 -13.49
CA PRO A 100 5.54 -2.73 -13.37
C PRO A 100 4.04 -2.46 -13.27
N ASN A 101 3.67 -1.41 -12.55
CA ASN A 101 2.31 -0.94 -12.41
C ASN A 101 2.10 0.29 -13.31
N TYR A 102 1.27 0.16 -14.32
CA TYR A 102 1.01 1.19 -15.32
C TYR A 102 -0.28 1.95 -15.05
N PRO A 103 -0.43 3.18 -15.62
CA PRO A 103 -1.71 3.88 -15.59
C PRO A 103 -2.83 3.02 -16.21
N GLY A 104 -3.97 2.99 -15.54
CA GLY A 104 -5.12 2.18 -15.94
C GLY A 104 -5.17 0.79 -15.32
N ASP A 105 -4.09 0.34 -14.72
CA ASP A 105 -4.07 -0.90 -13.94
C ASP A 105 -4.78 -0.72 -12.59
N THR A 106 -5.18 -1.81 -11.98
CA THR A 106 -5.64 -1.83 -10.60
C THR A 106 -4.68 -2.68 -9.78
N MET A 107 -4.12 -2.09 -8.74
CA MET A 107 -3.29 -2.84 -7.78
C MET A 107 -4.19 -3.42 -6.71
N THR A 108 -4.26 -4.75 -6.64
CA THR A 108 -5.02 -5.45 -5.62
C THR A 108 -4.06 -6.05 -4.61
N MET A 109 -4.24 -5.69 -3.35
CA MET A 109 -3.48 -6.26 -2.26
C MET A 109 -4.32 -7.21 -1.44
N SER A 110 -3.76 -8.37 -1.14
CA SER A 110 -4.33 -9.37 -0.25
C SER A 110 -3.23 -9.88 0.69
N GLY A 111 -3.63 -10.54 1.74
CA GLY A 111 -2.66 -11.07 2.69
C GLY A 111 -3.27 -12.03 3.68
N SER A 112 -2.42 -12.79 4.34
CA SER A 112 -2.79 -13.70 5.40
C SER A 112 -1.75 -13.72 6.50
N VAL A 113 -2.19 -13.97 7.73
CA VAL A 113 -1.31 -14.12 8.88
C VAL A 113 -0.62 -15.49 8.80
N THR A 114 0.71 -15.47 8.78
CA THR A 114 1.53 -16.68 8.62
C THR A 114 2.26 -17.10 9.88
N ALA A 115 2.52 -16.16 10.78
CA ALA A 115 3.19 -16.45 12.04
C ALA A 115 2.78 -15.47 13.12
N LYS A 116 2.87 -15.91 14.36
CA LYS A 116 2.50 -15.14 15.54
C LYS A 116 3.34 -15.64 16.72
N GLU A 117 4.21 -14.78 17.24
CA GLU A 117 5.10 -15.11 18.34
C GLU A 117 5.54 -13.86 19.09
N ASP A 118 5.54 -13.92 20.41
CA ASP A 118 6.05 -12.86 21.31
C ASP A 118 5.52 -11.44 20.99
N GLY A 119 4.22 -11.32 20.73
CA GLY A 119 3.59 -10.05 20.42
C GLY A 119 3.83 -9.56 18.98
N VAL A 120 4.52 -10.34 18.17
CA VAL A 120 4.80 -10.02 16.76
C VAL A 120 3.95 -10.89 15.84
N VAL A 121 3.37 -10.28 14.82
CA VAL A 121 2.59 -10.96 13.79
C VAL A 121 3.31 -10.82 12.46
N GLU A 122 3.45 -11.91 11.75
CA GLU A 122 3.93 -11.93 10.36
C GLU A 122 2.76 -12.08 9.40
N VAL A 123 2.77 -11.26 8.35
CA VAL A 123 1.76 -11.29 7.30
C VAL A 123 2.44 -11.50 5.95
N ALA A 124 1.99 -12.50 5.21
CA ALA A 124 2.39 -12.69 3.83
C ALA A 124 1.42 -11.91 2.92
N LEU A 125 1.96 -11.03 2.09
CA LEU A 125 1.22 -10.18 1.16
C LEU A 125 1.40 -10.65 -0.28
N ARG A 126 0.37 -10.40 -1.06
CA ARG A 126 0.40 -10.56 -2.51
C ARG A 126 -0.18 -9.33 -3.16
#